data_27d702dc45de6bc024e5be60b261f1ac
#
_entry.id   27d702dc45de6bc024e5be60b261f1ac
#
_cell.length_a   1.000
_cell.length_b   1.000
_cell.length_c   1.000
_cell.angle_alpha   90.00
_cell.angle_beta   90.00
_cell.angle_gamma   90.00
#
_symmetry.space_group_name_H-M   'P 1'
#
loop_
_entity.id
_entity.type
_entity.pdbx_description
1 polymer ?
#
loop_
_entity_poly.entity_id
_entity_poly.type
_entity_poly.pdbx_seq_one_letter_code
_entity_poly.pdbx_strand_id
1 'polypeptide(L)'
;MKLNSIFGQLLVVLFIFALIACNKEDNSSENAKGEVEISITDAPVDDPGIKSTVITVTGLELDGTRFNFDNEVQLDIMAYQRGNTKILFTEEIQAASYSSLALILKAGEKNGHPACFVETKDGVKHDLFTGIGGEVKFNTSTKTIKVMEGSKTSIVLDFNVRNAIRYSTNTGSDKYNFNADFDSIIRAENTSTSKVISGKVADPLSLGGSRIVAYLYVKGEFNKQVETSVSGSNGIMFENALSSDAVDASGNFSFHFIPSQKYEIVLVGYENIDSDSEYEVKGFLTTNILGSLGIEIDALASGNVNTNLTITGFLGI
;
A
#
# COMPACT_ATOMS: atom_id res chain seq x y z
N MET A 1 36.92 63.75 -42.59
CA MET A 1 37.45 62.41 -42.17
C MET A 1 37.55 62.27 -40.68
N LYS A 2 36.50 62.56 -39.92
CA LYS A 2 36.46 62.39 -38.41
C LYS A 2 35.15 61.81 -37.87
N LEU A 3 34.24 61.34 -38.76
CA LEU A 3 32.93 60.84 -38.32
C LEU A 3 32.93 59.34 -38.08
N ASN A 4 33.85 58.57 -38.70
CA ASN A 4 33.90 57.09 -38.56
C ASN A 4 34.49 56.59 -37.26
N SER A 5 35.24 57.45 -36.52
CA SER A 5 35.85 57.03 -35.22
C SER A 5 34.87 57.03 -34.04
N ILE A 6 33.88 57.91 -34.07
CA ILE A 6 32.88 58.03 -33.01
C ILE A 6 31.86 56.87 -33.08
N PHE A 7 31.52 56.42 -34.29
CA PHE A 7 30.59 55.30 -34.50
C PHE A 7 31.19 53.95 -34.06
N GLY A 8 32.52 53.76 -34.25
CA GLY A 8 33.19 52.55 -33.79
C GLY A 8 33.29 52.43 -32.26
N GLN A 9 33.48 53.57 -31.58
CA GLN A 9 33.55 53.61 -30.11
C GLN A 9 32.18 53.43 -29.46
N LEU A 10 31.10 53.95 -30.11
CA LEU A 10 29.73 53.76 -29.62
C LEU A 10 29.26 52.31 -29.74
N LEU A 11 29.70 51.62 -30.83
CA LEU A 11 29.33 50.21 -31.05
C LEU A 11 30.04 49.26 -30.08
N VAL A 12 31.29 49.56 -29.68
CA VAL A 12 32.05 48.76 -28.72
C VAL A 12 31.48 48.92 -27.29
N VAL A 13 31.05 50.13 -26.91
CA VAL A 13 30.42 50.35 -25.61
C VAL A 13 29.05 49.67 -25.52
N LEU A 14 28.28 49.63 -26.60
CA LEU A 14 26.98 48.94 -26.64
C LEU A 14 27.14 47.41 -26.53
N PHE A 15 28.24 46.83 -27.07
CA PHE A 15 28.52 45.40 -27.03
C PHE A 15 29.00 44.95 -25.62
N ILE A 16 29.64 45.82 -24.86
CA ILE A 16 30.09 45.54 -23.48
C ILE A 16 28.90 45.52 -22.52
N PHE A 17 27.86 46.33 -22.75
CA PHE A 17 26.64 46.31 -21.94
C PHE A 17 25.75 45.07 -22.18
N ALA A 18 25.86 44.43 -23.36
CA ALA A 18 25.12 43.22 -23.66
C ALA A 18 25.68 41.94 -22.94
N LEU A 19 26.92 41.97 -22.46
CA LEU A 19 27.54 40.83 -21.77
C LEU A 19 27.30 40.82 -20.24
N ILE A 20 26.71 41.87 -19.66
CA ILE A 20 26.43 41.96 -18.21
C ILE A 20 24.98 41.52 -17.91
N ALA A 21 24.14 41.29 -18.94
CA ALA A 21 22.72 40.91 -18.77
C ALA A 21 22.48 39.41 -18.67
N CYS A 22 23.52 38.55 -18.56
CA CYS A 22 23.39 37.10 -18.47
C CYS A 22 24.17 36.54 -17.28
N ASN A 23 23.99 37.11 -16.10
CA ASN A 23 24.20 36.40 -14.83
C ASN A 23 22.92 36.49 -14.01
N LYS A 24 21.88 35.87 -14.51
CA LYS A 24 20.90 35.25 -13.64
C LYS A 24 21.56 33.97 -13.16
N GLU A 25 22.29 34.04 -12.09
CA GLU A 25 22.54 32.85 -11.29
C GLU A 25 21.16 32.30 -10.91
N ASP A 26 20.80 31.20 -11.54
CA ASP A 26 19.74 30.34 -11.08
C ASP A 26 20.15 29.74 -9.72
N ASN A 27 20.21 30.60 -8.70
CA ASN A 27 20.37 30.22 -7.30
C ASN A 27 19.03 29.75 -6.69
N SER A 28 18.13 29.18 -7.50
CA SER A 28 16.76 28.89 -7.05
C SER A 28 16.47 27.42 -6.76
N SER A 29 17.41 26.48 -6.90
CA SER A 29 17.04 25.06 -6.70
C SER A 29 17.64 24.37 -5.47
N GLU A 30 18.74 24.85 -4.91
CA GLU A 30 19.35 24.14 -3.75
C GLU A 30 18.57 24.28 -2.42
N ASN A 31 17.66 25.26 -2.29
CA ASN A 31 16.89 25.50 -1.07
C ASN A 31 15.36 25.39 -1.27
N ALA A 32 14.90 24.99 -2.43
CA ALA A 32 13.47 24.82 -2.68
C ALA A 32 12.93 23.67 -1.82
N LYS A 33 11.87 23.91 -1.07
CA LYS A 33 11.23 22.91 -0.21
C LYS A 33 9.76 22.73 -0.54
N GLY A 34 9.26 21.51 -0.30
CA GLY A 34 7.84 21.19 -0.32
C GLY A 34 7.47 20.36 0.92
N GLU A 35 6.22 20.42 1.31
CA GLU A 35 5.69 19.60 2.39
C GLU A 35 5.45 18.18 1.92
N VAL A 36 5.91 17.19 2.68
CA VAL A 36 5.56 15.78 2.50
C VAL A 36 4.79 15.30 3.71
N GLU A 37 3.62 14.73 3.45
CA GLU A 37 2.83 14.02 4.45
C GLU A 37 2.80 12.54 4.09
N ILE A 38 3.20 11.68 5.03
CA ILE A 38 3.17 10.23 4.88
C ILE A 38 2.20 9.66 5.90
N SER A 39 1.21 8.95 5.41
CA SER A 39 0.23 8.23 6.22
C SER A 39 0.32 6.73 5.96
N ILE A 40 -0.28 5.93 6.85
CA ILE A 40 -0.35 4.47 6.73
C ILE A 40 -1.80 4.01 6.76
N THR A 41 -2.10 2.98 5.99
CA THR A 41 -3.37 2.25 5.92
C THR A 41 -3.10 0.75 5.82
N ASP A 42 -4.14 -0.06 5.88
CA ASP A 42 -4.08 -1.50 5.70
C ASP A 42 -5.16 -1.99 4.73
N ALA A 43 -4.84 -3.00 3.95
CA ALA A 43 -5.85 -3.83 3.29
C ALA A 43 -6.42 -4.83 4.31
N PRO A 44 -7.74 -5.08 4.33
CA PRO A 44 -8.36 -5.97 5.30
C PRO A 44 -7.72 -7.36 5.35
N VAL A 45 -7.50 -7.86 6.56
CA VAL A 45 -6.99 -9.21 6.81
C VAL A 45 -8.11 -10.24 6.64
N ASP A 46 -7.79 -11.35 6.01
CA ASP A 46 -8.75 -12.42 5.75
C ASP A 46 -8.87 -13.43 6.91
N ASP A 47 -7.89 -13.48 7.82
CA ASP A 47 -7.86 -14.39 8.97
C ASP A 47 -8.79 -13.88 10.10
N PRO A 48 -9.91 -14.57 10.35
CA PRO A 48 -10.84 -14.19 11.40
C PRO A 48 -10.32 -14.50 12.81
N GLY A 49 -9.24 -15.26 12.96
CA GLY A 49 -8.60 -15.56 14.26
C GLY A 49 -7.80 -14.36 14.78
N ILE A 50 -7.38 -13.46 13.92
CA ILE A 50 -6.63 -12.26 14.27
C ILE A 50 -7.60 -11.18 14.80
N LYS A 51 -7.30 -10.66 15.98
CA LYS A 51 -8.02 -9.54 16.60
C LYS A 51 -7.37 -8.20 16.28
N SER A 52 -6.05 -8.13 16.31
CA SER A 52 -5.28 -6.92 16.00
C SER A 52 -3.88 -7.27 15.50
N THR A 53 -3.33 -6.39 14.67
CA THR A 53 -1.93 -6.44 14.20
C THR A 53 -1.26 -5.14 14.58
N VAL A 54 -0.44 -5.21 15.64
CA VAL A 54 0.23 -4.03 16.19
C VAL A 54 1.64 -3.93 15.63
N ILE A 55 1.98 -2.76 15.10
CA ILE A 55 3.33 -2.40 14.66
C ILE A 55 3.83 -1.18 15.44
N THR A 56 5.14 -1.09 15.62
CA THR A 56 5.81 0.07 16.20
C THR A 56 6.76 0.67 15.19
N VAL A 57 6.45 1.88 14.73
CA VAL A 57 7.23 2.64 13.75
C VAL A 57 8.20 3.55 14.50
N THR A 58 9.47 3.54 14.10
CA THR A 58 10.53 4.37 14.68
C THR A 58 10.97 5.48 13.73
N GLY A 59 10.70 5.36 12.45
CA GLY A 59 11.07 6.35 11.46
C GLY A 59 10.77 5.93 10.03
N LEU A 60 11.24 6.77 9.11
CA LEU A 60 11.17 6.59 7.66
C LEU A 60 12.55 6.81 7.04
N GLU A 61 12.75 6.32 5.84
CA GLU A 61 13.92 6.61 5.01
C GLU A 61 13.48 6.98 3.60
N LEU A 62 13.93 8.14 3.10
CA LEU A 62 13.72 8.62 1.73
C LEU A 62 15.08 8.74 1.05
N ASP A 63 15.31 8.01 -0.04
CA ASP A 63 16.58 7.96 -0.79
C ASP A 63 17.83 7.88 0.11
N GLY A 64 17.77 7.00 1.15
CA GLY A 64 18.83 6.81 2.10
C GLY A 64 18.90 7.87 3.22
N THR A 65 18.14 8.95 3.14
CA THR A 65 18.00 9.93 4.21
C THR A 65 17.00 9.46 5.23
N ARG A 66 17.46 9.23 6.46
CA ARG A 66 16.64 8.77 7.56
C ARG A 66 15.99 9.92 8.33
N PHE A 67 14.70 9.77 8.61
CA PHE A 67 13.90 10.62 9.47
C PHE A 67 13.45 9.81 10.70
N ASN A 68 14.08 10.07 11.85
CA ASN A 68 13.70 9.43 13.10
C ASN A 68 12.49 10.15 13.70
N PHE A 69 11.57 9.40 14.26
CA PHE A 69 10.45 9.99 15.01
C PHE A 69 10.92 10.31 16.45
N ASP A 70 10.55 11.48 16.94
CA ASP A 70 10.84 11.89 18.33
C ASP A 70 10.22 10.91 19.35
N ASN A 71 9.08 10.34 19.00
CA ASN A 71 8.40 9.30 19.75
C ASN A 71 8.02 8.17 18.81
N GLU A 72 8.35 6.94 19.20
CA GLU A 72 7.90 5.75 18.47
C GLU A 72 6.38 5.69 18.37
N VAL A 73 5.86 5.47 17.18
CA VAL A 73 4.41 5.36 16.92
C VAL A 73 4.00 3.89 16.96
N GLN A 74 3.31 3.50 18.03
CA GLN A 74 2.70 2.15 18.10
C GLN A 74 1.23 2.26 17.70
N LEU A 75 0.80 1.42 16.78
CA LEU A 75 -0.58 1.42 16.28
C LEU A 75 -1.04 0.00 15.90
N ASP A 76 -2.33 -0.26 16.08
CA ASP A 76 -3.01 -1.39 15.46
C ASP A 76 -3.33 -1.01 14.01
N ILE A 77 -2.62 -1.62 13.07
CA ILE A 77 -2.76 -1.29 11.65
C ILE A 77 -4.15 -1.66 11.11
N MET A 78 -4.79 -2.70 11.66
CA MET A 78 -6.14 -3.13 11.26
C MET A 78 -7.23 -2.10 11.58
N ALA A 79 -6.96 -1.11 12.43
CA ALA A 79 -7.88 0.00 12.67
C ALA A 79 -7.95 1.00 11.49
N TYR A 80 -7.02 0.91 10.55
CA TYR A 80 -6.88 1.85 9.43
C TYR A 80 -7.19 1.17 8.09
N GLN A 81 -8.39 0.62 7.97
CA GLN A 81 -8.88 -0.05 6.76
C GLN A 81 -9.92 0.81 6.05
N ARG A 82 -10.26 0.44 4.81
CA ARG A 82 -11.32 1.07 4.01
C ARG A 82 -11.17 2.58 3.86
N GLY A 83 -9.95 3.01 3.54
CA GLY A 83 -9.62 4.42 3.30
C GLY A 83 -9.32 5.23 4.55
N ASN A 84 -9.45 4.66 5.75
CA ASN A 84 -8.94 5.30 6.96
C ASN A 84 -7.41 5.25 6.98
N THR A 85 -6.78 6.33 7.42
CA THR A 85 -5.33 6.44 7.47
C THR A 85 -4.86 7.02 8.80
N LYS A 86 -3.61 6.73 9.17
CA LYS A 86 -2.90 7.39 10.26
C LYS A 86 -1.72 8.17 9.69
N ILE A 87 -1.67 9.47 9.92
CA ILE A 87 -0.49 10.29 9.58
C ILE A 87 0.65 9.86 10.51
N LEU A 88 1.78 9.51 9.91
CA LEU A 88 3.03 9.15 10.59
C LEU A 88 4.05 10.28 10.57
N PHE A 89 4.06 11.06 9.48
CA PHE A 89 5.12 12.02 9.20
C PHE A 89 4.57 13.21 8.43
N THR A 90 5.01 14.42 8.79
CA THR A 90 4.73 15.65 8.04
C THR A 90 5.92 16.57 8.23
N GLU A 91 6.66 16.84 7.15
CA GLU A 91 7.87 17.69 7.18
C GLU A 91 8.05 18.45 5.87
N GLU A 92 8.73 19.59 5.96
CA GLU A 92 9.27 20.30 4.81
C GLU A 92 10.63 19.71 4.41
N ILE A 93 10.69 19.06 3.24
CA ILE A 93 11.91 18.48 2.70
C ILE A 93 12.30 19.16 1.37
N GLN A 94 13.50 18.89 0.88
CA GLN A 94 13.96 19.44 -0.40
C GLN A 94 13.02 19.04 -1.54
N ALA A 95 12.68 20.00 -2.40
CA ALA A 95 11.91 19.74 -3.61
C ALA A 95 12.76 18.94 -4.61
N ALA A 96 12.41 17.66 -4.78
CA ALA A 96 13.15 16.70 -5.60
C ALA A 96 12.26 15.55 -6.02
N SER A 97 12.83 14.64 -6.80
CA SER A 97 12.25 13.34 -7.10
C SER A 97 12.95 12.28 -6.27
N TYR A 98 12.22 11.59 -5.41
CA TYR A 98 12.72 10.52 -4.55
C TYR A 98 12.34 9.17 -5.15
N SER A 99 13.29 8.26 -5.24
CA SER A 99 13.14 6.95 -5.90
C SER A 99 12.87 5.82 -4.92
N SER A 100 13.13 6.02 -3.64
CA SER A 100 12.90 5.02 -2.61
C SER A 100 12.29 5.60 -1.35
N LEU A 101 11.41 4.82 -0.73
CA LEU A 101 10.82 5.08 0.58
C LEU A 101 10.83 3.78 1.36
N ALA A 102 11.23 3.84 2.61
CA ALA A 102 11.15 2.71 3.51
C ALA A 102 10.53 3.10 4.85
N LEU A 103 9.80 2.16 5.44
CA LEU A 103 9.28 2.22 6.80
C LEU A 103 10.24 1.49 7.73
N ILE A 104 10.51 2.04 8.92
CA ILE A 104 11.41 1.42 9.89
C ILE A 104 10.60 1.02 11.10
N LEU A 105 10.57 -0.29 11.35
CA LEU A 105 9.84 -0.88 12.47
C LEU A 105 10.80 -1.31 13.57
N LYS A 106 10.32 -1.23 14.80
CA LYS A 106 11.02 -1.74 15.99
C LYS A 106 10.79 -3.24 16.11
N ALA A 107 11.87 -3.99 16.16
CA ALA A 107 11.87 -5.39 16.56
C ALA A 107 12.21 -5.53 18.07
N GLY A 108 11.90 -6.69 18.64
CA GLY A 108 12.10 -6.96 20.08
C GLY A 108 10.97 -6.41 20.95
N GLU A 109 11.30 -5.97 22.15
CA GLU A 109 10.31 -5.61 23.17
C GLU A 109 10.05 -4.11 23.30
N LYS A 110 8.82 -3.77 23.65
CA LYS A 110 8.38 -2.43 24.10
C LYS A 110 7.42 -2.58 25.27
N ASN A 111 7.75 -1.96 26.41
CA ASN A 111 6.92 -1.99 27.63
C ASN A 111 6.54 -3.40 28.11
N GLY A 112 7.47 -4.37 28.00
CA GLY A 112 7.26 -5.76 28.43
C GLY A 112 6.41 -6.63 27.51
N HIS A 113 6.18 -6.16 26.26
CA HIS A 113 5.51 -6.92 25.21
C HIS A 113 6.32 -6.81 23.91
N PRO A 114 6.12 -7.71 22.93
CA PRO A 114 6.69 -7.53 21.59
C PRO A 114 6.33 -6.16 21.02
N ALA A 115 7.29 -5.51 20.38
CA ALA A 115 7.06 -4.19 19.76
C ALA A 115 6.13 -4.28 18.55
N CYS A 116 6.20 -5.41 17.82
CA CYS A 116 5.30 -5.76 16.74
C CYS A 116 4.72 -7.15 17.02
N PHE A 117 3.39 -7.28 17.03
CA PHE A 117 2.72 -8.53 17.36
C PHE A 117 1.36 -8.66 16.70
N VAL A 118 0.93 -9.90 16.51
CA VAL A 118 -0.47 -10.26 16.29
C VAL A 118 -1.11 -10.59 17.64
N GLU A 119 -2.25 -10.03 17.93
CA GLU A 119 -3.11 -10.47 19.03
C GLU A 119 -4.25 -11.30 18.44
N THR A 120 -4.38 -12.54 18.90
CA THR A 120 -5.47 -13.44 18.52
C THR A 120 -6.70 -13.21 19.39
N LYS A 121 -7.86 -13.73 18.99
CA LYS A 121 -9.13 -13.53 19.71
C LYS A 121 -9.15 -14.09 21.13
N ASP A 122 -8.33 -15.07 21.43
CA ASP A 122 -8.09 -15.61 22.78
C ASP A 122 -7.19 -14.70 23.65
N GLY A 123 -6.69 -13.59 23.08
CA GLY A 123 -5.87 -12.58 23.76
C GLY A 123 -4.38 -12.90 23.82
N VAL A 124 -3.92 -13.94 23.10
CA VAL A 124 -2.50 -14.28 23.02
C VAL A 124 -1.81 -13.32 22.05
N LYS A 125 -0.64 -12.79 22.46
CA LYS A 125 0.21 -11.94 21.63
C LYS A 125 1.38 -12.74 21.08
N HIS A 126 1.48 -12.80 19.77
CA HIS A 126 2.53 -13.50 19.04
C HIS A 126 3.51 -12.47 18.45
N ASP A 127 4.79 -12.60 18.79
CA ASP A 127 5.86 -11.73 18.30
C ASP A 127 6.06 -11.95 16.79
N LEU A 128 6.04 -10.87 16.02
CA LEU A 128 6.25 -10.92 14.57
C LEU A 128 7.74 -10.91 14.17
N PHE A 129 8.64 -10.64 15.11
CA PHE A 129 10.09 -10.59 14.92
C PHE A 129 10.83 -11.57 15.84
N THR A 130 10.31 -12.78 16.04
CA THR A 130 10.90 -13.76 16.94
C THR A 130 12.41 -13.91 16.71
N GLY A 131 13.18 -13.65 17.77
CA GLY A 131 14.66 -13.74 17.75
C GLY A 131 15.38 -12.57 17.06
N ILE A 132 14.67 -11.56 16.59
CA ILE A 132 15.22 -10.34 15.98
C ILE A 132 15.05 -9.18 16.97
N GLY A 133 16.09 -8.39 17.17
CA GLY A 133 16.05 -7.18 18.00
C GLY A 133 16.50 -5.95 17.21
N GLY A 134 16.24 -4.76 17.77
CA GLY A 134 16.62 -3.49 17.18
C GLY A 134 15.57 -2.98 16.18
N GLU A 135 15.98 -2.68 14.97
CA GLU A 135 15.12 -2.11 13.93
C GLU A 135 15.19 -2.92 12.64
N VAL A 136 14.07 -3.01 11.95
CA VAL A 136 13.94 -3.68 10.64
C VAL A 136 13.40 -2.69 9.62
N LYS A 137 14.06 -2.62 8.48
CA LYS A 137 13.68 -1.75 7.37
C LYS A 137 12.81 -2.51 6.38
N PHE A 138 11.63 -1.93 6.09
CA PHE A 138 10.69 -2.40 5.10
C PHE A 138 10.71 -1.44 3.92
N ASN A 139 11.29 -1.85 2.80
CA ASN A 139 11.23 -1.06 1.58
C ASN A 139 9.80 -1.05 1.04
N THR A 140 9.42 0.04 0.38
CA THR A 140 8.12 0.11 -0.27
C THR A 140 8.27 -0.18 -1.76
N SER A 141 7.27 -0.84 -2.34
CA SER A 141 7.10 -0.86 -3.79
C SER A 141 6.58 0.51 -4.20
N THR A 142 7.48 1.45 -4.48
CA THR A 142 7.09 2.81 -4.82
C THR A 142 7.52 3.21 -6.22
N LYS A 143 6.67 4.01 -6.85
CA LYS A 143 7.06 4.84 -7.99
C LYS A 143 7.74 6.10 -7.45
N THR A 144 8.42 6.83 -8.32
CA THR A 144 9.05 8.10 -7.96
C THR A 144 8.09 9.04 -7.23
N ILE A 145 8.47 9.46 -6.03
CA ILE A 145 7.77 10.46 -5.23
C ILE A 145 8.30 11.83 -5.66
N LYS A 146 7.45 12.64 -6.25
CA LYS A 146 7.83 14.00 -6.70
C LYS A 146 7.37 15.03 -5.68
N VAL A 147 8.32 15.66 -5.01
CA VAL A 147 8.10 16.79 -4.10
C VAL A 147 8.33 18.09 -4.87
N MET A 148 7.31 18.93 -4.95
CA MET A 148 7.36 20.20 -5.67
C MET A 148 7.47 21.36 -4.68
N GLU A 149 8.23 22.39 -5.06
CA GLU A 149 8.39 23.60 -4.27
C GLU A 149 7.04 24.24 -3.89
N GLY A 150 6.92 24.61 -2.62
CA GLY A 150 5.74 25.28 -2.07
C GLY A 150 4.44 24.48 -2.11
N SER A 151 4.52 23.17 -2.41
CA SER A 151 3.36 22.30 -2.54
C SER A 151 3.39 21.19 -1.50
N LYS A 152 2.21 20.64 -1.18
CA LYS A 152 2.07 19.47 -0.35
C LYS A 152 1.98 18.21 -1.23
N THR A 153 2.79 17.22 -0.92
CA THR A 153 2.75 15.87 -1.48
C THR A 153 2.29 14.90 -0.41
N SER A 154 1.14 14.26 -0.60
CA SER A 154 0.58 13.30 0.35
C SER A 154 0.73 11.87 -0.19
N ILE A 155 1.45 11.04 0.56
CA ILE A 155 1.71 9.63 0.26
C ILE A 155 1.01 8.77 1.30
N VAL A 156 0.37 7.71 0.86
CA VAL A 156 -0.15 6.67 1.74
C VAL A 156 0.69 5.39 1.58
N LEU A 157 1.09 4.81 2.70
CA LEU A 157 1.70 3.50 2.80
C LEU A 157 0.59 2.48 3.03
N ASP A 158 0.28 1.70 2.02
CA ASP A 158 -0.68 0.59 2.10
C ASP A 158 0.09 -0.66 2.56
N PHE A 159 -0.06 -0.96 3.84
CA PHE A 159 0.61 -2.10 4.48
C PHE A 159 -0.27 -3.35 4.30
N ASN A 160 0.11 -4.22 3.39
CA ASN A 160 -0.64 -5.45 3.12
C ASN A 160 -0.40 -6.48 4.23
N VAL A 161 -1.17 -6.39 5.33
CA VAL A 161 -1.03 -7.28 6.50
C VAL A 161 -1.22 -8.74 6.12
N ARG A 162 -2.10 -9.06 5.17
CA ARG A 162 -2.33 -10.42 4.68
C ARG A 162 -1.05 -11.04 4.09
N ASN A 163 -0.30 -10.28 3.30
CA ASN A 163 0.97 -10.74 2.73
C ASN A 163 2.15 -10.58 3.69
N ALA A 164 2.00 -9.73 4.71
CA ALA A 164 3.05 -9.46 5.68
C ALA A 164 3.22 -10.58 6.71
N ILE A 165 2.13 -11.25 7.08
CA ILE A 165 2.12 -12.21 8.18
C ILE A 165 2.07 -13.63 7.64
N ARG A 166 3.01 -14.46 8.09
CA ARG A 166 3.03 -15.89 7.86
C ARG A 166 2.52 -16.62 9.07
N TYR A 167 1.71 -17.63 8.81
CA TYR A 167 1.29 -18.60 9.78
C TYR A 167 2.17 -19.84 9.71
N SER A 168 2.75 -20.24 10.84
CA SER A 168 3.50 -21.50 10.94
C SER A 168 2.64 -22.52 11.67
N THR A 169 2.57 -23.75 11.15
CA THR A 169 1.92 -24.87 11.82
C THR A 169 2.71 -25.38 13.03
N ASN A 170 3.89 -24.81 13.32
CA ASN A 170 4.65 -25.12 14.50
C ASN A 170 3.91 -24.66 15.77
N THR A 171 3.73 -25.57 16.73
CA THR A 171 3.12 -25.26 18.02
C THR A 171 4.11 -24.49 18.89
N GLY A 172 3.85 -23.21 19.14
CA GLY A 172 4.70 -22.37 20.01
C GLY A 172 4.49 -20.88 19.79
N SER A 173 5.40 -20.08 20.35
CA SER A 173 5.43 -18.62 20.23
C SER A 173 5.62 -18.12 18.80
N ASP A 174 6.04 -18.98 17.88
CA ASP A 174 6.44 -18.67 16.51
C ASP A 174 5.30 -18.96 15.50
N LYS A 175 4.05 -18.93 15.99
CA LYS A 175 2.87 -19.20 15.17
C LYS A 175 2.69 -18.15 14.06
N TYR A 176 3.03 -16.90 14.33
CA TYR A 176 2.95 -15.78 13.41
C TYR A 176 4.32 -15.11 13.28
N ASN A 177 4.75 -14.85 12.08
CA ASN A 177 6.00 -14.14 11.80
C ASN A 177 5.81 -13.22 10.59
N PHE A 178 6.61 -12.15 10.51
CA PHE A 178 6.69 -11.38 9.27
C PHE A 178 7.29 -12.21 8.15
N ASN A 179 6.74 -12.02 6.96
CA ASN A 179 7.29 -12.55 5.73
C ASN A 179 8.72 -12.03 5.53
N ALA A 180 9.66 -12.90 5.16
CA ALA A 180 11.04 -12.53 4.91
C ALA A 180 11.23 -11.61 3.68
N ASP A 181 10.26 -11.58 2.77
CA ASP A 181 10.24 -10.65 1.63
C ASP A 181 9.57 -9.34 2.03
N PHE A 182 10.36 -8.47 2.66
CA PHE A 182 9.88 -7.16 3.12
C PHE A 182 9.63 -6.15 1.99
N ASP A 183 10.06 -6.43 0.76
CA ASP A 183 9.98 -5.47 -0.35
C ASP A 183 8.60 -5.46 -1.04
N SER A 184 7.76 -6.47 -0.80
CA SER A 184 6.43 -6.60 -1.41
C SER A 184 5.26 -6.27 -0.47
N ILE A 185 5.55 -6.00 0.80
CA ILE A 185 4.54 -5.87 1.87
C ILE A 185 3.90 -4.49 1.88
N ILE A 186 4.66 -3.44 1.56
CA ILE A 186 4.19 -2.05 1.63
C ILE A 186 4.19 -1.41 0.26
N ARG A 187 3.03 -0.93 -0.16
CA ARG A 187 2.88 -0.14 -1.38
C ARG A 187 2.75 1.34 -1.01
N ALA A 188 3.51 2.21 -1.68
CA ALA A 188 3.42 3.65 -1.50
C ALA A 188 2.70 4.30 -2.67
N GLU A 189 1.60 5.01 -2.39
CA GLU A 189 0.76 5.64 -3.41
C GLU A 189 0.55 7.12 -3.11
N ASN A 190 0.58 7.93 -4.17
CA ASN A 190 0.22 9.34 -4.06
C ASN A 190 -1.30 9.47 -4.00
N THR A 191 -1.82 10.07 -2.93
CA THR A 191 -3.26 10.19 -2.69
C THR A 191 -3.99 11.02 -3.74
N SER A 192 -3.29 11.97 -4.39
CA SER A 192 -3.89 12.83 -5.43
C SER A 192 -4.14 12.10 -6.77
N THR A 193 -3.45 10.99 -7.02
CA THR A 193 -3.56 10.22 -8.26
C THR A 193 -4.16 8.84 -8.08
N SER A 194 -4.24 8.36 -6.84
CA SER A 194 -4.86 7.06 -6.53
C SER A 194 -6.38 7.09 -6.69
N LYS A 195 -6.97 5.91 -6.82
CA LYS A 195 -8.40 5.69 -7.06
C LYS A 195 -9.04 4.92 -5.92
N VAL A 196 -10.36 5.00 -5.86
CA VAL A 196 -11.20 4.08 -5.10
C VAL A 196 -11.99 3.24 -6.10
N ILE A 197 -11.96 1.92 -5.92
CA ILE A 197 -12.80 0.97 -6.64
C ILE A 197 -13.78 0.40 -5.62
N SER A 198 -15.07 0.68 -5.80
CA SER A 198 -16.13 0.18 -4.92
C SER A 198 -17.02 -0.77 -5.68
N GLY A 199 -17.62 -1.72 -4.97
CA GLY A 199 -18.57 -2.63 -5.57
C GLY A 199 -19.65 -3.05 -4.59
N LYS A 200 -20.73 -3.58 -5.18
CA LYS A 200 -21.83 -4.19 -4.44
C LYS A 200 -22.17 -5.54 -5.04
N VAL A 201 -22.15 -6.56 -4.21
CA VAL A 201 -22.62 -7.91 -4.53
C VAL A 201 -24.10 -7.99 -4.13
N ALA A 202 -24.96 -8.33 -5.07
CA ALA A 202 -26.36 -8.59 -4.75
C ALA A 202 -26.50 -9.98 -4.11
N ASP A 203 -27.25 -10.06 -3.02
CA ASP A 203 -27.54 -11.29 -2.26
C ASP A 203 -26.27 -12.11 -1.91
N PRO A 204 -25.34 -11.53 -1.13
CA PRO A 204 -24.00 -12.09 -0.95
C PRO A 204 -23.97 -13.47 -0.28
N LEU A 205 -24.99 -13.83 0.51
CA LEU A 205 -25.00 -15.07 1.28
C LEU A 205 -25.68 -16.25 0.59
N SER A 206 -26.32 -16.05 -0.56
CA SER A 206 -27.10 -17.10 -1.20
C SER A 206 -26.28 -18.28 -1.71
N LEU A 207 -25.02 -18.06 -2.11
CA LEU A 207 -24.13 -19.09 -2.68
C LEU A 207 -22.71 -19.06 -2.10
N GLY A 208 -22.31 -18.00 -1.40
CA GLY A 208 -20.92 -17.71 -1.06
C GLY A 208 -20.36 -18.36 0.20
N GLY A 209 -21.15 -19.14 0.95
CA GLY A 209 -20.74 -19.61 2.27
C GLY A 209 -21.00 -18.56 3.35
N SER A 210 -20.22 -18.62 4.45
CA SER A 210 -20.39 -17.72 5.60
C SER A 210 -19.75 -16.35 5.41
N ARG A 211 -18.79 -16.23 4.49
CA ARG A 211 -18.03 -15.01 4.21
C ARG A 211 -17.63 -14.94 2.75
N ILE A 212 -17.65 -13.76 2.18
CA ILE A 212 -17.14 -13.49 0.85
C ILE A 212 -16.01 -12.47 0.96
N VAL A 213 -14.92 -12.69 0.24
CA VAL A 213 -13.81 -11.75 0.08
C VAL A 213 -13.67 -11.40 -1.39
N ALA A 214 -13.57 -10.11 -1.68
CA ALA A 214 -13.24 -9.59 -2.99
C ALA A 214 -11.71 -9.39 -3.06
N TYR A 215 -11.07 -9.96 -4.07
CA TYR A 215 -9.65 -9.81 -4.37
C TYR A 215 -9.46 -9.00 -5.63
N LEU A 216 -8.59 -8.01 -5.59
CA LEU A 216 -8.25 -7.15 -6.71
C LEU A 216 -6.90 -7.57 -7.29
N TYR A 217 -6.87 -7.92 -8.57
CA TYR A 217 -5.66 -8.22 -9.31
C TYR A 217 -5.43 -7.20 -10.42
N VAL A 218 -4.18 -6.99 -10.81
CA VAL A 218 -3.88 -6.36 -12.09
C VAL A 218 -4.44 -7.29 -13.19
N LYS A 219 -5.06 -6.70 -14.21
CA LYS A 219 -5.72 -7.48 -15.25
C LYS A 219 -4.79 -8.50 -15.89
N GLY A 220 -5.18 -9.78 -15.87
CA GLY A 220 -4.46 -10.90 -16.46
C GLY A 220 -3.42 -11.56 -15.52
N GLU A 221 -3.31 -11.08 -14.28
CA GLU A 221 -2.40 -11.68 -13.28
C GLU A 221 -3.07 -12.76 -12.43
N PHE A 222 -4.40 -12.83 -12.40
CA PHE A 222 -5.08 -13.89 -11.69
C PHE A 222 -4.92 -15.24 -12.37
N ASN A 223 -4.39 -16.21 -11.64
CA ASN A 223 -4.30 -17.61 -12.05
C ASN A 223 -4.85 -18.50 -10.95
N LYS A 224 -6.02 -19.11 -11.17
CA LYS A 224 -6.70 -19.93 -10.17
C LYS A 224 -5.77 -21.00 -9.55
N GLN A 225 -5.00 -21.70 -10.35
CA GLN A 225 -4.15 -22.81 -9.87
C GLN A 225 -3.01 -22.33 -8.99
N VAL A 226 -2.43 -21.15 -9.31
CA VAL A 226 -1.36 -20.53 -8.52
C VAL A 226 -1.94 -20.00 -7.21
N GLU A 227 -3.03 -19.23 -7.30
CA GLU A 227 -3.62 -18.50 -6.16
C GLU A 227 -4.27 -19.41 -5.11
N THR A 228 -4.72 -20.62 -5.49
CA THR A 228 -5.27 -21.61 -4.55
C THR A 228 -4.25 -22.63 -4.09
N SER A 229 -3.01 -22.57 -4.59
CA SER A 229 -1.96 -23.48 -4.19
C SER A 229 -1.24 -22.97 -2.95
N VAL A 230 -1.37 -23.70 -1.84
CA VAL A 230 -0.57 -23.46 -0.61
C VAL A 230 0.89 -23.89 -0.79
N SER A 231 1.28 -24.39 -1.97
CA SER A 231 2.63 -24.88 -2.28
C SER A 231 3.61 -23.79 -2.69
N GLY A 232 3.19 -22.53 -2.74
CA GLY A 232 4.10 -21.40 -2.93
C GLY A 232 5.07 -21.26 -1.75
N SER A 233 6.17 -20.58 -1.98
CA SER A 233 7.22 -20.34 -0.96
C SER A 233 6.68 -19.70 0.33
N ASN A 234 5.46 -19.22 0.31
CA ASN A 234 4.88 -18.36 1.34
C ASN A 234 3.67 -18.97 2.07
N GLY A 235 3.05 -20.03 1.55
CA GLY A 235 1.90 -20.67 2.20
C GLY A 235 0.64 -19.79 2.30
N ILE A 236 0.58 -18.69 1.53
CA ILE A 236 -0.52 -17.72 1.53
C ILE A 236 -1.33 -17.92 0.24
N MET A 237 -2.63 -18.20 0.37
CA MET A 237 -3.54 -18.17 -0.77
C MET A 237 -3.77 -16.74 -1.25
N PHE A 238 -4.02 -16.56 -2.54
CA PHE A 238 -4.28 -15.26 -3.17
C PHE A 238 -3.15 -14.23 -2.94
N GLU A 239 -1.90 -14.70 -2.89
CA GLU A 239 -0.71 -13.90 -2.59
C GLU A 239 -0.51 -12.74 -3.58
N ASN A 240 -0.82 -12.95 -4.87
CA ASN A 240 -0.63 -11.94 -5.91
C ASN A 240 -1.77 -10.91 -6.00
N ALA A 241 -2.79 -11.01 -5.15
CA ALA A 241 -3.80 -9.97 -5.09
C ALA A 241 -3.21 -8.64 -4.60
N LEU A 242 -3.42 -7.58 -5.38
CA LEU A 242 -2.95 -6.22 -5.05
C LEU A 242 -3.62 -5.69 -3.77
N SER A 243 -4.90 -6.02 -3.58
CA SER A 243 -5.70 -5.64 -2.41
C SER A 243 -6.84 -6.64 -2.21
N SER A 244 -7.41 -6.65 -1.02
CA SER A 244 -8.62 -7.43 -0.71
C SER A 244 -9.58 -6.63 0.17
N ASP A 245 -10.86 -6.98 0.15
CA ASP A 245 -11.85 -6.50 1.12
C ASP A 245 -12.92 -7.55 1.37
N ALA A 246 -13.32 -7.71 2.62
CA ALA A 246 -14.45 -8.56 2.97
C ALA A 246 -15.75 -7.88 2.55
N VAL A 247 -16.59 -8.60 1.82
CA VAL A 247 -17.94 -8.14 1.48
C VAL A 247 -18.77 -8.04 2.75
N ASP A 248 -19.31 -6.86 3.03
CA ASP A 248 -20.12 -6.63 4.22
C ASP A 248 -21.53 -7.28 4.10
N ALA A 249 -22.29 -7.26 5.20
CA ALA A 249 -23.64 -7.82 5.25
C ALA A 249 -24.61 -7.17 4.25
N SER A 250 -24.32 -5.95 3.78
CA SER A 250 -25.10 -5.24 2.75
C SER A 250 -24.59 -5.51 1.34
N GLY A 251 -23.57 -6.34 1.20
CA GLY A 251 -22.93 -6.70 -0.06
C GLY A 251 -21.83 -5.75 -0.53
N ASN A 252 -21.46 -4.73 0.23
CA ASN A 252 -20.49 -3.73 -0.24
C ASN A 252 -19.04 -4.19 0.03
N PHE A 253 -18.14 -3.76 -0.87
CA PHE A 253 -16.69 -3.84 -0.72
C PHE A 253 -16.04 -2.63 -1.37
N SER A 254 -14.80 -2.32 -0.98
CA SER A 254 -14.05 -1.20 -1.55
C SER A 254 -12.53 -1.37 -1.44
N PHE A 255 -11.83 -1.03 -2.50
CA PHE A 255 -10.38 -0.96 -2.55
C PHE A 255 -9.97 0.51 -2.63
N HIS A 256 -9.08 0.93 -1.75
CA HIS A 256 -8.64 2.32 -1.62
C HIS A 256 -7.19 2.48 -2.07
N PHE A 257 -6.82 3.70 -2.42
CA PHE A 257 -5.46 4.07 -2.83
C PHE A 257 -4.91 3.19 -3.97
N ILE A 258 -5.77 2.87 -4.95
CA ILE A 258 -5.44 1.99 -6.06
C ILE A 258 -4.81 2.79 -7.21
N PRO A 259 -3.68 2.36 -7.79
CA PRO A 259 -3.09 2.98 -8.98
C PRO A 259 -4.05 3.03 -10.16
N SER A 260 -3.85 3.98 -11.06
CA SER A 260 -4.67 4.10 -12.28
C SER A 260 -4.20 3.09 -13.33
N GLN A 261 -4.92 1.97 -13.46
CA GLN A 261 -4.68 0.93 -14.47
C GLN A 261 -5.91 0.01 -14.65
N LYS A 262 -5.77 -1.07 -15.40
CA LYS A 262 -6.83 -2.07 -15.58
C LYS A 262 -6.69 -3.18 -14.56
N TYR A 263 -7.82 -3.62 -14.01
CA TYR A 263 -7.90 -4.63 -12.97
C TYR A 263 -8.90 -5.72 -13.30
N GLU A 264 -8.85 -6.78 -12.52
CA GLU A 264 -9.89 -7.79 -12.42
C GLU A 264 -10.21 -8.07 -10.94
N ILE A 265 -11.51 -8.22 -10.64
CA ILE A 265 -12.00 -8.56 -9.30
C ILE A 265 -12.42 -10.01 -9.29
N VAL A 266 -11.93 -10.77 -8.31
CA VAL A 266 -12.27 -12.16 -8.07
C VAL A 266 -12.98 -12.26 -6.73
N LEU A 267 -14.17 -12.89 -6.70
CA LEU A 267 -14.93 -13.12 -5.48
C LEU A 267 -14.71 -14.55 -4.99
N VAL A 268 -14.32 -14.69 -3.73
CA VAL A 268 -14.05 -16.00 -3.10
C VAL A 268 -14.98 -16.18 -1.91
N GLY A 269 -15.63 -17.32 -1.86
CA GLY A 269 -16.46 -17.73 -0.73
C GLY A 269 -15.67 -18.56 0.26
N TYR A 270 -15.89 -18.28 1.53
CA TYR A 270 -15.29 -18.97 2.67
C TYR A 270 -16.36 -19.58 3.56
N GLU A 271 -16.05 -20.70 4.18
CA GLU A 271 -16.94 -21.39 5.11
C GLU A 271 -16.10 -21.93 6.29
N ASN A 272 -16.63 -21.82 7.53
CA ASN A 272 -16.05 -22.50 8.67
C ASN A 272 -16.62 -23.93 8.69
N ILE A 273 -15.81 -24.90 8.28
CA ILE A 273 -16.25 -26.29 8.05
C ILE A 273 -16.20 -27.10 9.34
N ASP A 274 -15.21 -26.88 10.20
CA ASP A 274 -14.96 -27.69 11.40
C ASP A 274 -15.21 -26.96 12.72
N SER A 275 -15.69 -25.71 12.67
CA SER A 275 -16.04 -24.87 13.83
C SER A 275 -14.84 -24.50 14.71
N ASP A 276 -13.65 -24.49 14.18
CA ASP A 276 -12.42 -24.14 14.90
C ASP A 276 -12.11 -22.63 14.92
N SER A 277 -12.97 -21.81 14.36
CA SER A 277 -12.84 -20.35 14.16
C SER A 277 -11.95 -19.94 12.99
N GLU A 278 -11.44 -20.87 12.22
CA GLU A 278 -10.78 -20.62 10.93
C GLU A 278 -11.82 -20.72 9.79
N TYR A 279 -11.51 -20.13 8.65
CA TYR A 279 -12.38 -20.16 7.47
C TYR A 279 -11.61 -20.74 6.30
N GLU A 280 -12.09 -21.84 5.78
CA GLU A 280 -11.55 -22.48 4.60
C GLU A 280 -12.14 -21.90 3.34
N VAL A 281 -11.34 -21.88 2.27
CA VAL A 281 -11.82 -21.48 0.95
C VAL A 281 -12.81 -22.52 0.44
N LYS A 282 -14.06 -22.11 0.31
CA LYS A 282 -15.14 -22.93 -0.28
C LYS A 282 -15.03 -22.98 -1.81
N GLY A 283 -14.70 -21.85 -2.42
CA GLY A 283 -14.54 -21.73 -3.87
C GLY A 283 -14.79 -20.32 -4.40
N PHE A 284 -14.92 -20.22 -5.70
CA PHE A 284 -15.07 -18.97 -6.42
C PHE A 284 -16.53 -18.70 -6.76
N LEU A 285 -16.96 -17.46 -6.63
CA LEU A 285 -18.26 -17.03 -7.10
C LEU A 285 -18.15 -16.54 -8.56
N THR A 286 -19.02 -17.05 -9.39
CA THR A 286 -19.18 -16.56 -10.77
C THR A 286 -20.22 -15.47 -10.81
N THR A 287 -20.00 -14.48 -11.67
CA THR A 287 -20.93 -13.38 -11.87
C THR A 287 -21.56 -13.44 -13.27
N ASN A 288 -22.44 -12.50 -13.55
CA ASN A 288 -23.24 -12.42 -14.77
C ASN A 288 -22.43 -12.33 -16.10
N ILE A 289 -21.12 -12.42 -16.05
CA ILE A 289 -20.29 -12.57 -17.24
C ILE A 289 -19.93 -14.06 -17.37
N LEU A 290 -20.58 -14.73 -18.31
CA LEU A 290 -20.54 -16.17 -18.59
C LEU A 290 -19.18 -16.83 -18.30
N GLY A 291 -19.10 -17.54 -17.17
CA GLY A 291 -17.99 -18.44 -16.84
C GLY A 291 -16.65 -17.79 -16.49
N SER A 292 -16.54 -16.45 -16.46
CA SER A 292 -15.36 -15.75 -16.02
C SER A 292 -15.33 -15.66 -14.49
N LEU A 293 -14.20 -16.02 -13.89
CA LEU A 293 -13.97 -15.83 -12.46
C LEU A 293 -13.56 -14.39 -12.14
N GLY A 294 -12.94 -13.70 -13.09
CA GLY A 294 -12.49 -12.31 -12.96
C GLY A 294 -13.46 -11.33 -13.64
N ILE A 295 -13.77 -10.24 -12.96
CA ILE A 295 -14.56 -9.13 -13.47
C ILE A 295 -13.60 -8.01 -13.82
N GLU A 296 -13.53 -7.69 -15.12
CA GLU A 296 -12.63 -6.62 -15.60
C GLU A 296 -13.13 -5.24 -15.15
N ILE A 297 -12.22 -4.46 -14.59
CA ILE A 297 -12.41 -3.08 -14.14
C ILE A 297 -11.41 -2.18 -14.85
N ASP A 298 -11.90 -1.14 -15.50
CA ASP A 298 -11.05 -0.11 -16.10
C ASP A 298 -10.99 1.12 -15.16
N ALA A 299 -9.86 1.29 -14.48
CA ALA A 299 -9.58 2.42 -13.60
C ALA A 299 -8.60 3.43 -14.23
N LEU A 300 -8.45 3.43 -15.57
CA LEU A 300 -7.64 4.40 -16.30
C LEU A 300 -8.31 5.78 -16.38
N ALA A 301 -9.64 5.81 -16.42
CA ALA A 301 -10.39 7.06 -16.46
C ALA A 301 -10.23 7.89 -15.19
N SER A 302 -10.49 9.18 -15.27
CA SER A 302 -10.54 10.06 -14.10
C SER A 302 -11.73 9.71 -13.20
N GLY A 303 -11.50 9.68 -11.88
CA GLY A 303 -12.53 9.44 -10.88
C GLY A 303 -12.51 8.03 -10.27
N ASN A 304 -13.40 7.82 -9.31
CA ASN A 304 -13.60 6.53 -8.66
C ASN A 304 -14.47 5.61 -9.52
N VAL A 305 -14.28 4.31 -9.35
CA VAL A 305 -15.02 3.29 -10.09
C VAL A 305 -16.02 2.61 -9.16
N ASN A 306 -17.27 2.48 -9.63
CA ASN A 306 -18.30 1.71 -8.95
C ASN A 306 -18.79 0.57 -9.84
N THR A 307 -18.96 -0.62 -9.26
CA THR A 307 -19.46 -1.78 -9.97
C THR A 307 -20.55 -2.50 -9.16
N ASN A 308 -21.56 -3.01 -9.83
CA ASN A 308 -22.59 -3.86 -9.22
C ASN A 308 -22.47 -5.26 -9.78
N LEU A 309 -22.38 -6.24 -8.89
CA LEU A 309 -22.12 -7.63 -9.22
C LEU A 309 -23.31 -8.49 -8.80
N THR A 310 -23.78 -9.34 -9.71
CA THR A 310 -24.79 -10.35 -9.39
C THR A 310 -24.13 -11.71 -9.45
N ILE A 311 -24.21 -12.46 -8.35
CA ILE A 311 -23.70 -13.83 -8.30
C ILE A 311 -24.64 -14.71 -9.13
N THR A 312 -24.07 -15.46 -10.08
CA THR A 312 -24.81 -16.35 -10.97
C THR A 312 -24.48 -17.83 -10.74
N GLY A 313 -23.45 -18.12 -9.97
CA GLY A 313 -23.02 -19.48 -9.69
C GLY A 313 -21.86 -19.55 -8.72
N PHE A 314 -21.43 -20.78 -8.49
CA PHE A 314 -20.34 -21.12 -7.61
C PHE A 314 -19.49 -22.22 -8.26
N LEU A 315 -18.17 -22.04 -8.21
CA LEU A 315 -17.19 -23.01 -8.66
C LEU A 315 -16.32 -23.44 -7.48
N GLY A 316 -16.47 -24.67 -7.00
CA GLY A 316 -15.60 -25.25 -5.98
C GLY A 316 -14.13 -25.28 -6.39
N ILE A 317 -13.25 -25.36 -5.40
CA ILE A 317 -11.81 -25.51 -5.61
C ILE A 317 -11.51 -26.93 -6.11
#